data_66b29d00b158272fc6dc893cb8a0fcb1
#
_entry.id   66b29d00b158272fc6dc893cb8a0fcb1
#
_cell.length_a   1.000
_cell.length_b   1.000
_cell.length_c   1.000
_cell.angle_alpha   90.00
_cell.angle_beta   90.00
_cell.angle_gamma   90.00
#
_symmetry.space_group_name_H-M   'P 1'
#
loop_
_entity.id
_entity.type
_entity.pdbx_description
1 polymer ?
#
loop_
_entity_poly.entity_id
_entity_poly.type
_entity_poly.pdbx_seq_one_letter_code
_entity_poly.pdbx_strand_id
1 'polypeptide(L)'
;FWNATRKKGNGNWGAGAGYKFLGFIYNPAVKDDDTVDNDPMAGYGYGKTNSPLVNYTKISPNKTSPRNHVIDTVTIHCVVGQCSVEALGNIFAPTSKQASSNYGIGPDGRIGMYVEEKDRSWCSSNGANDNRAITIEVASDTTSPYKVTDAAFNSLIKLLADICKRNNIKSLKWKADKNLIGHPEE
;
A
#
# COMPACT_ATOMS: atom_id res chain seq x y z
N PHE A 1 2.65 -14.60 4.69
CA PHE A 1 1.85 -14.39 3.51
C PHE A 1 2.66 -13.85 2.37
N TRP A 2 3.36 -12.77 2.58
CA TRP A 2 4.39 -12.26 1.71
C TRP A 2 5.36 -13.37 1.27
N ASN A 3 5.76 -14.23 2.19
CA ASN A 3 6.61 -15.38 1.89
C ASN A 3 5.98 -16.43 0.97
N ALA A 4 4.68 -16.62 1.02
CA ALA A 4 4.00 -17.57 0.13
C ALA A 4 3.92 -17.03 -1.30
N THR A 5 3.68 -15.73 -1.47
CA THR A 5 3.73 -15.06 -2.76
C THR A 5 5.13 -15.12 -3.37
N ARG A 6 6.17 -15.00 -2.54
CA ARG A 6 7.55 -15.11 -2.96
C ARG A 6 7.96 -16.48 -3.49
N LYS A 7 7.40 -17.54 -2.96
CA LYS A 7 7.72 -18.90 -3.46
C LYS A 7 7.24 -19.12 -4.89
N LYS A 8 6.27 -18.35 -5.34
CA LYS A 8 5.75 -18.39 -6.71
C LYS A 8 6.33 -17.31 -7.61
N GLY A 9 6.72 -16.20 -7.04
CA GLY A 9 7.41 -15.13 -7.75
C GLY A 9 8.91 -15.24 -7.48
N ASN A 10 9.70 -14.86 -8.40
CA ASN A 10 11.17 -14.71 -8.27
C ASN A 10 11.61 -13.71 -7.19
N GLY A 11 10.73 -13.38 -6.29
CA GLY A 11 10.92 -12.30 -5.32
C GLY A 11 11.84 -12.69 -4.17
N ASN A 12 13.02 -12.17 -4.19
CA ASN A 12 13.90 -12.09 -3.02
C ASN A 12 13.48 -11.01 -2.02
N TRP A 13 12.19 -10.74 -1.96
CA TRP A 13 11.63 -9.74 -1.09
C TRP A 13 11.68 -10.23 0.33
N GLY A 14 12.63 -9.73 1.04
CA GLY A 14 12.80 -9.81 2.46
C GLY A 14 11.99 -10.84 3.23
N ALA A 15 12.34 -12.13 3.15
CA ALA A 15 11.87 -13.08 4.16
C ALA A 15 12.18 -12.55 5.57
N GLY A 16 13.13 -11.61 5.69
CA GLY A 16 13.41 -10.87 6.90
C GLY A 16 12.70 -9.54 7.02
N ALA A 17 11.86 -9.13 6.06
CA ALA A 17 11.21 -7.82 6.12
C ALA A 17 9.98 -7.77 7.03
N GLY A 18 9.46 -8.93 7.45
CA GLY A 18 8.35 -8.99 8.38
C GLY A 18 7.01 -8.48 7.89
N TYR A 19 6.82 -8.34 6.59
CA TYR A 19 5.56 -7.85 6.03
C TYR A 19 4.54 -8.95 5.83
N LYS A 20 3.28 -8.63 6.09
CA LYS A 20 2.15 -9.52 5.83
C LYS A 20 1.15 -8.81 4.94
N PHE A 21 0.82 -9.43 3.82
CA PHE A 21 -0.25 -8.97 2.95
C PHE A 21 -1.61 -9.42 3.52
N LEU A 22 -2.52 -8.48 3.72
CA LEU A 22 -3.82 -8.75 4.30
C LEU A 22 -4.93 -8.87 3.24
N GLY A 23 -4.73 -8.29 2.07
CA GLY A 23 -5.71 -8.29 1.00
C GLY A 23 -5.76 -6.97 0.25
N PHE A 24 -6.67 -6.90 -0.70
CA PHE A 24 -6.93 -5.69 -1.46
C PHE A 24 -8.27 -5.07 -1.08
N ILE A 25 -8.32 -3.75 -1.07
CA ILE A 25 -9.57 -3.00 -1.03
C ILE A 25 -9.68 -2.29 -2.39
N TYR A 26 -10.70 -2.60 -3.16
CA TYR A 26 -10.82 -2.13 -4.53
C TYR A 26 -12.18 -1.48 -4.81
N ASN A 27 -12.25 -0.65 -5.84
CA ASN A 27 -13.49 -0.07 -6.33
C ASN A 27 -14.12 -1.00 -7.39
N PRO A 28 -15.27 -1.64 -7.11
CA PRO A 28 -15.90 -2.57 -8.05
C PRO A 28 -16.51 -1.91 -9.30
N ALA A 29 -16.61 -0.58 -9.32
CA ALA A 29 -17.09 0.15 -10.48
C ALA A 29 -16.05 0.29 -11.60
N VAL A 30 -14.78 0.02 -11.30
CA VAL A 30 -13.69 0.02 -12.27
C VAL A 30 -13.50 -1.41 -12.77
N LYS A 31 -13.69 -1.64 -14.06
CA LYS A 31 -13.46 -2.94 -14.67
C LYS A 31 -11.96 -3.24 -14.76
N ASP A 32 -11.60 -4.51 -14.61
CA ASP A 32 -10.24 -5.01 -14.86
C ASP A 32 -10.00 -5.07 -16.40
N ASP A 33 -10.05 -3.92 -17.05
CA ASP A 33 -9.75 -3.84 -18.48
C ASP A 33 -8.30 -3.32 -18.63
N ASP A 34 -7.41 -4.23 -18.99
CA ASP A 34 -6.00 -3.93 -19.26
C ASP A 34 -5.79 -3.21 -20.60
N THR A 35 -6.87 -2.92 -21.34
CA THR A 35 -6.78 -2.19 -22.60
C THR A 35 -6.72 -0.68 -22.34
N VAL A 36 -5.52 -0.15 -22.36
CA VAL A 36 -5.26 1.29 -22.30
C VAL A 36 -5.62 1.89 -23.65
N ASP A 37 -6.85 2.36 -23.77
CA ASP A 37 -7.26 3.14 -24.93
C ASP A 37 -7.44 4.60 -24.54
N ASN A 38 -6.65 5.47 -25.16
CA ASN A 38 -6.82 6.91 -25.26
C ASN A 38 -7.07 7.70 -23.96
N ASP A 39 -6.00 7.96 -23.21
CA ASP A 39 -6.02 8.78 -22.00
C ASP A 39 -7.23 8.51 -21.07
N PRO A 40 -7.33 7.28 -20.54
CA PRO A 40 -8.43 6.90 -19.65
C PRO A 40 -8.45 7.74 -18.37
N MET A 41 -7.56 8.69 -18.30
CA MET A 41 -7.22 9.43 -17.10
C MET A 41 -7.84 10.83 -17.09
N ALA A 42 -8.45 11.26 -18.17
CA ALA A 42 -9.20 12.52 -18.19
C ALA A 42 -10.45 12.39 -17.32
N GLY A 43 -10.36 12.74 -16.05
CA GLY A 43 -11.47 12.71 -15.10
C GLY A 43 -11.25 11.88 -13.83
N TYR A 44 -10.24 11.04 -13.79
CA TYR A 44 -9.83 10.31 -12.59
C TYR A 44 -8.64 11.02 -11.92
N GLY A 45 -8.59 10.97 -10.59
CA GLY A 45 -7.46 11.52 -9.86
C GLY A 45 -6.23 10.64 -10.02
N TYR A 46 -5.20 11.17 -10.66
CA TYR A 46 -3.87 10.54 -10.74
C TYR A 46 -3.01 10.84 -9.52
N GLY A 47 -3.55 10.74 -8.32
CA GLY A 47 -2.77 11.22 -7.20
C GLY A 47 -2.34 12.67 -7.40
N LYS A 48 -3.22 13.51 -7.97
CA LYS A 48 -2.91 14.92 -8.22
C LYS A 48 -2.47 15.65 -6.97
N THR A 49 -2.88 15.13 -5.83
CA THR A 49 -2.50 15.65 -4.52
C THR A 49 -2.27 14.49 -3.56
N ASN A 50 -1.20 14.57 -2.77
CA ASN A 50 -0.97 13.65 -1.66
C ASN A 50 -1.94 13.93 -0.50
N SER A 51 -2.07 12.99 0.43
CA SER A 51 -2.90 13.17 1.61
C SER A 51 -2.42 14.35 2.49
N PRO A 52 -3.31 15.26 2.88
CA PRO A 52 -2.98 16.32 3.83
C PRO A 52 -2.78 15.81 5.27
N LEU A 53 -3.06 14.54 5.53
CA LEU A 53 -2.90 13.91 6.85
C LEU A 53 -1.47 13.47 7.14
N VAL A 54 -0.54 13.67 6.21
CA VAL A 54 0.87 13.30 6.36
C VAL A 54 1.55 14.15 7.42
N ASN A 55 2.23 13.48 8.37
CA ASN A 55 3.00 14.10 9.43
C ASN A 55 4.52 14.01 9.20
N TYR A 56 4.94 13.11 8.31
CA TYR A 56 6.34 12.86 8.03
C TYR A 56 6.53 12.53 6.54
N THR A 57 7.60 13.02 5.95
CA THR A 57 7.93 12.72 4.54
C THR A 57 9.40 12.34 4.41
N LYS A 58 9.64 11.19 3.78
CA LYS A 58 10.97 10.77 3.34
C LYS A 58 10.85 9.96 2.07
N ILE A 59 11.01 10.64 0.94
CA ILE A 59 10.79 10.01 -0.38
C ILE A 59 11.84 8.95 -0.68
N SER A 60 11.35 7.76 -1.02
CA SER A 60 12.15 6.61 -1.44
C SER A 60 12.52 6.72 -2.92
N PRO A 61 13.73 6.32 -3.31
CA PRO A 61 14.10 6.14 -4.71
C PRO A 61 13.47 4.89 -5.35
N ASN A 62 12.95 3.96 -4.54
CA ASN A 62 12.38 2.68 -4.98
C ASN A 62 10.95 2.88 -5.47
N LYS A 63 10.79 3.51 -6.63
CA LYS A 63 9.49 3.83 -7.22
C LYS A 63 9.56 3.83 -8.75
N THR A 64 8.41 3.75 -9.40
CA THR A 64 8.26 4.02 -10.83
C THR A 64 7.45 5.30 -11.00
N SER A 65 7.96 6.23 -11.81
CA SER A 65 7.34 7.53 -12.03
C SER A 65 7.11 7.75 -13.53
N PRO A 66 5.92 8.16 -13.92
CA PRO A 66 4.68 8.13 -13.14
C PRO A 66 4.09 6.71 -13.04
N ARG A 67 3.03 6.52 -12.24
CA ARG A 67 2.17 5.32 -12.35
C ARG A 67 1.47 5.33 -13.72
N ASN A 68 1.09 4.16 -14.21
CA ASN A 68 0.44 4.02 -15.52
C ASN A 68 -1.05 3.68 -15.44
N HIS A 69 -1.66 3.82 -14.27
CA HIS A 69 -3.08 3.51 -14.05
C HIS A 69 -3.71 4.49 -13.07
N VAL A 70 -5.03 4.66 -13.16
CA VAL A 70 -5.81 5.42 -12.16
C VAL A 70 -5.75 4.75 -10.79
N ILE A 71 -5.90 5.53 -9.73
CA ILE A 71 -5.98 5.03 -8.37
C ILE A 71 -7.41 4.57 -8.10
N ASP A 72 -7.62 3.28 -8.02
CA ASP A 72 -8.91 2.65 -7.78
C ASP A 72 -8.85 1.56 -6.69
N THR A 73 -7.68 1.33 -6.15
CA THR A 73 -7.38 0.28 -5.18
C THR A 73 -6.59 0.84 -4.01
N VAL A 74 -6.76 0.25 -2.84
CA VAL A 74 -5.86 0.45 -1.70
C VAL A 74 -5.34 -0.91 -1.26
N THR A 75 -4.03 -1.02 -1.07
CA THR A 75 -3.37 -2.23 -0.58
C THR A 75 -2.78 -1.96 0.80
N ILE A 76 -3.20 -2.76 1.78
CA ILE A 76 -2.79 -2.59 3.17
C ILE A 76 -1.91 -3.76 3.58
N HIS A 77 -0.75 -3.46 4.15
CA HIS A 77 0.20 -4.42 4.71
C HIS A 77 0.41 -4.18 6.19
N CYS A 78 0.70 -5.25 6.92
CA CYS A 78 1.26 -5.18 8.28
C CYS A 78 2.77 -5.23 8.21
N VAL A 79 3.44 -4.31 8.91
CA VAL A 79 4.91 -4.26 8.98
C VAL A 79 5.50 -5.45 9.76
N VAL A 80 4.71 -6.11 10.61
CA VAL A 80 5.19 -7.14 11.54
C VAL A 80 6.30 -6.57 12.46
N GLY A 81 6.02 -5.40 13.01
CA GLY A 81 6.87 -4.63 13.91
C GLY A 81 6.25 -3.28 14.22
N GLN A 82 6.51 -2.78 15.41
CA GLN A 82 6.04 -1.46 15.85
C GLN A 82 6.97 -0.35 15.32
N CYS A 83 7.12 -0.30 14.00
CA CYS A 83 7.99 0.65 13.33
C CYS A 83 7.40 2.06 13.34
N SER A 84 8.19 3.05 13.77
CA SER A 84 7.83 4.46 13.60
C SER A 84 7.87 4.86 12.11
N VAL A 85 7.26 5.99 11.78
CA VAL A 85 7.30 6.51 10.40
C VAL A 85 8.72 6.81 9.94
N GLU A 86 9.61 7.23 10.85
CA GLU A 86 11.03 7.45 10.56
C GLU A 86 11.75 6.13 10.27
N ALA A 87 11.47 5.09 11.06
CA ALA A 87 12.05 3.76 10.86
C ALA A 87 11.65 3.19 9.48
N LEU A 88 10.38 3.29 9.11
CA LEU A 88 9.91 2.89 7.78
C LEU A 88 10.61 3.69 6.67
N GLY A 89 10.73 5.01 6.83
CA GLY A 89 11.44 5.86 5.87
C GLY A 89 12.91 5.46 5.72
N ASN A 90 13.58 5.06 6.80
CA ASN A 90 14.95 4.56 6.76
C ASN A 90 15.06 3.19 6.07
N ILE A 91 14.05 2.33 6.24
CA ILE A 91 13.98 1.02 5.57
C ILE A 91 13.85 1.21 4.04
N PHE A 92 13.06 2.18 3.59
CA PHE A 92 12.80 2.41 2.17
C PHE A 92 13.82 3.32 1.47
N ALA A 93 14.71 3.97 2.22
CA ALA A 93 15.68 4.92 1.67
C ALA A 93 16.76 4.29 0.76
N PRO A 94 17.37 3.12 1.10
CA PRO A 94 18.39 2.54 0.25
C PRO A 94 17.81 2.02 -1.08
N THR A 95 18.47 2.30 -2.22
CA THR A 95 18.09 1.74 -3.53
C THR A 95 18.13 0.21 -3.54
N SER A 96 19.06 -0.37 -2.79
CA SER A 96 19.22 -1.82 -2.65
C SER A 96 18.02 -2.50 -1.96
N LYS A 97 17.15 -1.73 -1.27
CA LYS A 97 15.94 -2.27 -0.64
C LYS A 97 14.96 -2.79 -1.68
N GLN A 98 14.85 -2.14 -2.83
CA GLN A 98 13.95 -2.49 -3.93
C GLN A 98 12.50 -2.70 -3.48
N ALA A 99 12.09 -1.94 -2.47
CA ALA A 99 10.74 -1.94 -1.91
C ALA A 99 10.40 -0.56 -1.35
N SER A 100 9.13 -0.22 -1.39
CA SER A 100 8.57 1.00 -0.81
C SER A 100 7.06 0.87 -0.65
N SER A 101 6.45 1.84 0.03
CA SER A 101 5.00 2.05 0.02
C SER A 101 4.69 3.53 -0.21
N ASN A 102 3.46 3.84 -0.62
CA ASN A 102 3.04 5.24 -0.69
C ASN A 102 3.01 5.85 0.71
N TYR A 103 2.36 5.18 1.63
CA TYR A 103 2.23 5.63 3.02
C TYR A 103 2.65 4.56 4.02
N GLY A 104 2.93 4.99 5.23
CA GLY A 104 3.07 4.13 6.38
C GLY A 104 2.43 4.76 7.61
N ILE A 105 1.98 3.95 8.56
CA ILE A 105 1.35 4.41 9.78
C ILE A 105 2.12 3.84 10.96
N GLY A 106 2.64 4.73 11.80
CA GLY A 106 3.35 4.36 13.01
C GLY A 106 2.40 3.93 14.14
N PRO A 107 2.91 3.31 15.20
CA PRO A 107 2.11 2.86 16.33
C PRO A 107 1.45 4.03 17.10
N ASP A 108 1.98 5.23 16.94
CA ASP A 108 1.47 6.49 17.50
C ASP A 108 0.36 7.12 16.62
N GLY A 109 0.05 6.50 15.48
CA GLY A 109 -0.94 6.99 14.53
C GLY A 109 -0.42 8.07 13.57
N ARG A 110 0.86 8.46 13.64
CA ARG A 110 1.43 9.35 12.63
C ARG A 110 1.48 8.68 11.27
N ILE A 111 1.30 9.49 10.22
CA ILE A 111 1.30 9.04 8.83
C ILE A 111 2.56 9.55 8.15
N GLY A 112 3.36 8.63 7.64
CA GLY A 112 4.52 8.90 6.79
C GLY A 112 4.21 8.75 5.32
N MET A 113 4.82 9.55 4.46
CA MET A 113 4.79 9.41 2.99
C MET A 113 6.19 9.07 2.48
N TYR A 114 6.28 8.00 1.67
CA TYR A 114 7.53 7.51 1.11
C TYR A 114 7.54 7.50 -0.41
N VAL A 115 6.37 7.41 -1.04
CA VAL A 115 6.17 7.57 -2.48
C VAL A 115 4.93 8.42 -2.70
N GLU A 116 5.04 9.45 -3.52
CA GLU A 116 3.90 10.30 -3.88
C GLU A 116 2.82 9.50 -4.61
N GLU A 117 1.56 9.88 -4.45
CA GLU A 117 0.44 9.15 -5.07
C GLU A 117 0.49 9.13 -6.61
N LYS A 118 1.09 10.13 -7.23
CA LYS A 118 1.33 10.16 -8.69
C LYS A 118 2.29 9.09 -9.18
N ASP A 119 3.06 8.48 -8.28
CA ASP A 119 4.08 7.49 -8.58
C ASP A 119 3.65 6.11 -8.06
N ARG A 120 4.12 5.06 -8.71
CA ARG A 120 3.93 3.68 -8.28
C ARG A 120 4.96 3.32 -7.22
N SER A 121 4.54 2.90 -6.05
CA SER A 121 5.40 2.24 -5.07
C SER A 121 5.77 0.82 -5.51
N TRP A 122 6.79 0.25 -4.90
CA TRP A 122 7.19 -1.15 -5.09
C TRP A 122 6.84 -1.94 -3.82
N CYS A 123 5.57 -2.21 -3.61
CA CYS A 123 5.05 -2.75 -2.35
C CYS A 123 4.63 -4.21 -2.44
N SER A 124 3.79 -4.56 -3.39
CA SER A 124 3.12 -5.86 -3.41
C SER A 124 3.84 -6.94 -4.24
N SER A 125 4.99 -6.66 -4.83
CA SER A 125 5.64 -7.49 -5.86
C SER A 125 4.75 -7.75 -7.09
N ASN A 126 3.67 -7.01 -7.22
CA ASN A 126 2.75 -7.08 -8.34
C ASN A 126 2.62 -5.69 -8.96
N GLY A 127 3.30 -5.49 -10.09
CA GLY A 127 3.32 -4.18 -10.76
C GLY A 127 1.94 -3.72 -11.22
N ALA A 128 1.06 -4.61 -11.63
CA ALA A 128 -0.31 -4.28 -12.02
C ALA A 128 -1.10 -3.76 -10.82
N ASN A 129 -1.03 -4.45 -9.67
CA ASN A 129 -1.63 -3.97 -8.44
C ASN A 129 -1.05 -2.61 -8.02
N ASP A 130 0.27 -2.50 -7.95
CA ASP A 130 0.93 -1.30 -7.42
C ASP A 130 0.71 -0.06 -8.31
N ASN A 131 0.43 -0.25 -9.60
CA ASN A 131 0.03 0.85 -10.48
C ASN A 131 -1.38 1.39 -10.16
N ARG A 132 -2.30 0.53 -9.73
CA ARG A 132 -3.69 0.87 -9.38
C ARG A 132 -3.83 1.31 -7.92
N ALA A 133 -2.94 0.83 -7.06
CA ALA A 133 -3.12 0.95 -5.62
C ALA A 133 -2.37 2.12 -5.00
N ILE A 134 -2.99 2.72 -4.01
CA ILE A 134 -2.27 3.36 -2.92
C ILE A 134 -1.91 2.27 -1.92
N THR A 135 -0.62 2.11 -1.64
CA THR A 135 -0.11 1.10 -0.74
C THR A 135 0.19 1.70 0.63
N ILE A 136 -0.17 0.98 1.68
CA ILE A 136 -0.03 1.45 3.07
C ILE A 136 0.60 0.35 3.92
N GLU A 137 1.67 0.68 4.63
CA GLU A 137 2.31 -0.18 5.62
C GLU A 137 1.88 0.26 7.02
N VAL A 138 1.27 -0.64 7.80
CA VAL A 138 0.76 -0.32 9.15
C VAL A 138 1.60 -1.03 10.20
N ALA A 139 2.10 -0.28 11.17
CA ALA A 139 2.81 -0.84 12.32
C ALA A 139 1.92 -1.84 13.07
N SER A 140 2.47 -3.00 13.40
CA SER A 140 1.74 -4.10 14.03
C SER A 140 2.62 -4.88 14.98
N ASP A 141 2.02 -5.75 15.79
CA ASP A 141 2.78 -6.70 16.59
C ASP A 141 3.58 -7.67 15.72
N THR A 142 4.61 -8.26 16.31
CA THR A 142 5.51 -9.21 15.62
C THR A 142 4.97 -10.63 15.57
N THR A 143 3.92 -10.90 16.35
CA THR A 143 3.30 -12.24 16.46
C THR A 143 1.82 -12.19 16.12
N SER A 144 1.26 -13.33 15.72
CA SER A 144 -0.18 -13.46 15.49
C SER A 144 -0.98 -13.05 16.73
N PRO A 145 -2.09 -12.31 16.58
CA PRO A 145 -2.78 -11.93 15.35
C PRO A 145 -2.25 -10.63 14.68
N TYR A 146 -1.04 -10.18 14.97
CA TYR A 146 -0.40 -8.98 14.39
C TYR A 146 -1.21 -7.70 14.63
N LYS A 147 -1.65 -7.51 15.86
CA LYS A 147 -2.49 -6.36 16.25
C LYS A 147 -1.82 -5.04 15.89
N VAL A 148 -2.62 -4.13 15.41
CA VAL A 148 -2.28 -2.71 15.27
C VAL A 148 -2.80 -1.96 16.48
N THR A 149 -2.17 -0.83 16.81
CA THR A 149 -2.67 0.03 17.90
C THR A 149 -3.97 0.73 17.47
N ASP A 150 -4.79 1.13 18.44
CA ASP A 150 -5.99 1.92 18.16
C ASP A 150 -5.66 3.24 17.46
N ALA A 151 -4.54 3.86 17.81
CA ALA A 151 -4.06 5.08 17.16
C ALA A 151 -3.76 4.83 15.66
N ALA A 152 -3.02 3.75 15.35
CA ALA A 152 -2.72 3.38 13.97
C ALA A 152 -3.99 3.00 13.20
N PHE A 153 -4.90 2.24 13.81
CA PHE A 153 -6.17 1.86 13.19
C PHE A 153 -7.05 3.08 12.88
N ASN A 154 -7.20 4.00 13.83
CA ASN A 154 -7.97 5.23 13.62
C ASN A 154 -7.38 6.11 12.52
N SER A 155 -6.06 6.19 12.43
CA SER A 155 -5.38 6.91 11.36
C SER A 155 -5.54 6.21 10.01
N LEU A 156 -5.51 4.89 9.98
CA LEU A 156 -5.78 4.12 8.77
C LEU A 156 -7.18 4.41 8.21
N ILE A 157 -8.21 4.40 9.06
CA ILE A 157 -9.59 4.72 8.63
C ILE A 157 -9.68 6.14 8.05
N LYS A 158 -9.06 7.12 8.70
CA LYS A 158 -9.03 8.51 8.20
C LYS A 158 -8.31 8.61 6.86
N LEU A 159 -7.17 7.95 6.73
CA LEU A 159 -6.38 7.94 5.48
C LEU A 159 -7.14 7.27 4.33
N LEU A 160 -7.81 6.14 4.59
CA LEU A 160 -8.66 5.48 3.60
C LEU A 160 -9.80 6.38 3.12
N ALA A 161 -10.49 7.06 4.04
CA ALA A 161 -11.57 8.00 3.69
C ALA A 161 -11.05 9.17 2.84
N ASP A 162 -9.87 9.71 3.19
CA ASP A 162 -9.22 10.78 2.43
C ASP A 162 -8.82 10.33 1.02
N ILE A 163 -8.16 9.17 0.89
CA ILE A 163 -7.78 8.59 -0.40
C ILE A 163 -9.03 8.38 -1.28
N CYS A 164 -10.07 7.77 -0.73
CA CYS A 164 -11.32 7.53 -1.46
C CYS A 164 -11.94 8.83 -1.98
N LYS A 165 -12.00 9.85 -1.12
CA LYS A 165 -12.57 11.16 -1.48
C LYS A 165 -11.77 11.84 -2.60
N ARG A 166 -10.43 11.87 -2.48
CA ARG A 166 -9.56 12.55 -3.46
C ARG A 166 -9.51 11.84 -4.80
N ASN A 167 -9.64 10.52 -4.81
CA ASN A 167 -9.58 9.69 -6.01
C ASN A 167 -10.97 9.28 -6.53
N ASN A 168 -12.05 9.90 -6.03
CA ASN A 168 -13.43 9.63 -6.46
C ASN A 168 -13.84 8.14 -6.34
N ILE A 169 -13.28 7.44 -5.35
CA ILE A 169 -13.62 6.04 -5.06
C ILE A 169 -14.88 6.04 -4.19
N LYS A 170 -16.01 5.68 -4.79
CA LYS A 170 -17.32 5.74 -4.11
C LYS A 170 -17.56 4.59 -3.13
N SER A 171 -16.96 3.45 -3.37
CA SER A 171 -17.04 2.30 -2.49
C SER A 171 -15.80 1.41 -2.61
N LEU A 172 -15.42 0.80 -1.50
CA LEU A 172 -14.38 -0.21 -1.45
C LEU A 172 -15.00 -1.54 -1.01
N LYS A 173 -14.58 -2.64 -1.64
CA LYS A 173 -14.90 -3.99 -1.20
C LYS A 173 -13.63 -4.72 -0.82
N TRP A 174 -13.69 -5.46 0.27
CA TRP A 174 -12.59 -6.32 0.64
C TRP A 174 -12.47 -7.48 -0.35
N LYS A 175 -11.27 -7.73 -0.82
CA LYS A 175 -10.94 -8.88 -1.64
C LYS A 175 -9.66 -9.50 -1.10
N ALA A 176 -9.79 -10.67 -0.49
CA ALA A 176 -8.63 -11.48 -0.16
C ALA A 176 -8.00 -12.00 -1.45
N ASP A 177 -6.67 -11.94 -1.56
CA ASP A 177 -5.99 -12.60 -2.68
C ASP A 177 -6.07 -14.10 -2.52
N LYS A 178 -6.83 -14.78 -3.38
CA LYS A 178 -7.01 -16.23 -3.36
C LYS A 178 -5.71 -17.00 -3.62
N ASN A 179 -4.69 -16.33 -4.13
CA ASN A 179 -3.36 -16.93 -4.33
C ASN A 179 -2.47 -16.80 -3.10
N LEU A 180 -2.89 -16.05 -2.10
CA LEU A 180 -2.22 -15.94 -0.81
C LEU A 180 -2.83 -16.98 0.12
N ILE A 181 -2.18 -18.12 0.18
CA ILE A 181 -2.58 -19.21 1.07
C ILE A 181 -2.49 -18.73 2.51
N GLY A 182 -3.60 -18.79 3.19
CA GLY A 182 -3.67 -18.92 4.63
C GLY A 182 -4.08 -17.69 5.39
N HIS A 183 -5.34 -17.35 5.34
CA HIS A 183 -6.11 -17.30 6.56
C HIS A 183 -7.31 -18.20 6.35
N PRO A 184 -7.48 -19.23 7.20
CA PRO A 184 -8.81 -19.77 7.41
C PRO A 184 -9.68 -18.57 7.86
N GLU A 185 -10.78 -18.39 7.20
CA GLU A 185 -11.85 -17.56 7.72
C GLU A 185 -12.26 -18.19 9.05
N GLU A 186 -12.04 -17.49 10.16
CA GLU A 186 -12.75 -17.72 11.41
C GLU A 186 -13.90 -16.73 11.48
#